data_416972d7bed9e35a98c02142a81a2813
#
_entry.id   416972d7bed9e35a98c02142a81a2813
#
_cell.length_a   1.000
_cell.length_b   1.000
_cell.length_c   1.000
_cell.angle_alpha   90.00
_cell.angle_beta   90.00
_cell.angle_gamma   90.00
#
_symmetry.space_group_name_H-M   'P 1'
#
loop_
_entity.id
_entity.type
_entity.pdbx_description
1 polymer ?
#
loop_
_entity_poly.entity_id
_entity_poly.type
_entity_poly.pdbx_seq_one_letter_code
_entity_poly.pdbx_strand_id
1 'polypeptide(L)'
;MAHLLGIDLGTTTTIVARIDASGAPEVVRDWDGQEVTPTAVAFESAAAVVIGREARAMADDADHVFTEFKRDMGTGVSHPAFGRRVTPLDLSALMLRKVREHAEAGAGPVDLAVITIPANFTNAAREATLEAARRAGLGKVHMINEPTAAALAYAHASGGLAEGLYAVFDLGGGTFDVSLVRARGMDVEVVFTEGVQRLGGKDFDTKLLEIVRAGFREAVGEEMRPGDCDFGRADAEELKHRLSSRESVRVALRSARHGRVPVTVRRAELEAATEGLVAQAEMACEGVLLRAGTDRSALSGIFLAGGACRMPAVRSAVERVFGRKPLLRDPDTAVARGAALYAAHRADPALLSPAQRRRTSAIRFQDIAPHYFGTLAVDEDGLLENSVIIAKGEKLPVSRTRTYYTAEPDQRILTCEVTQSAVAESDPSMVLRVAEVEMPLPPGRPADQPVEVTFSYDLDGVMRAEFKDLGTGRPLVIELKSEGSGRGSLNVSRIRLD
;
A
#
# COMPACT_ATOMS: atom_id res chain seq x y z
N MET A 1 12.60 -21.71 17.37
CA MET A 1 12.44 -21.43 15.93
C MET A 1 12.19 -19.94 15.79
N ALA A 2 12.72 -19.30 14.75
CA ALA A 2 12.45 -17.90 14.51
C ALA A 2 10.96 -17.63 14.34
N HIS A 3 10.45 -16.62 15.00
CA HIS A 3 9.08 -16.14 14.86
C HIS A 3 9.06 -15.02 13.81
N LEU A 4 8.79 -15.38 12.57
CA LEU A 4 8.85 -14.52 11.40
C LEU A 4 7.43 -14.26 10.90
N LEU A 5 7.05 -12.99 10.76
CA LEU A 5 5.73 -12.60 10.30
C LEU A 5 5.77 -11.91 8.94
N GLY A 6 4.86 -12.29 8.06
CA GLY A 6 4.44 -11.50 6.91
C GLY A 6 3.07 -10.87 7.22
N ILE A 7 2.98 -9.56 7.16
CA ILE A 7 1.78 -8.81 7.50
C ILE A 7 1.31 -8.04 6.28
N ASP A 8 0.18 -8.43 5.75
CA ASP A 8 -0.55 -7.64 4.77
C ASP A 8 -1.46 -6.66 5.52
N LEU A 9 -0.99 -5.44 5.71
CA LEU A 9 -1.78 -4.35 6.30
C LEU A 9 -2.61 -3.69 5.19
N GLY A 10 -3.72 -4.31 4.81
CA GLY A 10 -4.57 -3.82 3.73
C GLY A 10 -5.52 -2.68 4.15
N THR A 11 -6.13 -2.02 3.16
CA THR A 11 -7.10 -0.93 3.39
C THR A 11 -8.36 -1.40 4.13
N THR A 12 -8.83 -2.60 3.80
CA THR A 12 -10.07 -3.17 4.37
C THR A 12 -9.82 -4.33 5.30
N THR A 13 -8.75 -5.08 5.05
CA THR A 13 -8.43 -6.30 5.78
C THR A 13 -6.94 -6.38 6.05
N THR A 14 -6.58 -6.87 7.22
CA THR A 14 -5.21 -7.20 7.61
C THR A 14 -5.09 -8.72 7.71
N ILE A 15 -4.06 -9.27 7.08
CA ILE A 15 -3.80 -10.71 7.07
C ILE A 15 -2.38 -10.96 7.53
N VAL A 16 -2.20 -11.94 8.39
CA VAL A 16 -0.89 -12.33 8.92
C VAL A 16 -0.56 -13.73 8.45
N ALA A 17 0.64 -13.93 8.00
CA ALA A 17 1.19 -15.25 7.70
C ALA A 17 2.55 -15.43 8.36
N ARG A 18 2.92 -16.68 8.59
CA ARG A 18 4.25 -17.08 9.08
C ARG A 18 4.79 -18.24 8.25
N ILE A 19 6.06 -18.57 8.44
CA ILE A 19 6.66 -19.75 7.85
C ILE A 19 6.61 -20.89 8.87
N ASP A 20 5.99 -21.98 8.52
CA ASP A 20 5.93 -23.19 9.34
C ASP A 20 7.30 -23.91 9.44
N ALA A 21 7.37 -24.97 10.23
CA ALA A 21 8.58 -25.76 10.41
C ALA A 21 9.11 -26.40 9.09
N SER A 22 8.24 -26.63 8.12
CA SER A 22 8.58 -27.16 6.79
C SER A 22 9.10 -26.10 5.82
N GLY A 23 8.96 -24.84 6.16
CA GLY A 23 9.26 -23.69 5.31
C GLY A 23 8.11 -23.27 4.38
N ALA A 24 6.89 -23.75 4.62
CA ALA A 24 5.71 -23.34 3.88
C ALA A 24 5.04 -22.11 4.55
N PRO A 25 4.51 -21.14 3.78
CA PRO A 25 3.78 -20.03 4.34
C PRO A 25 2.38 -20.48 4.76
N GLU A 26 2.02 -20.23 6.01
CA GLU A 26 0.68 -20.47 6.56
C GLU A 26 0.07 -19.19 7.11
N VAL A 27 -1.24 -19.04 6.96
CA VAL A 27 -1.98 -17.90 7.53
C VAL A 27 -2.16 -18.10 9.02
N VAL A 28 -1.86 -17.06 9.79
CA VAL A 28 -2.09 -17.02 11.24
C VAL A 28 -3.53 -16.53 11.47
N ARG A 29 -4.32 -17.31 12.21
CA ARG A 29 -5.68 -16.90 12.60
C ARG A 29 -5.59 -15.76 13.62
N ASP A 30 -6.52 -14.82 13.51
CA ASP A 30 -6.64 -13.71 14.45
C ASP A 30 -7.22 -14.13 15.80
N TRP A 31 -7.41 -13.19 16.70
CA TRP A 31 -7.99 -13.41 18.03
C TRP A 31 -9.46 -13.88 18.01
N ASP A 32 -10.15 -13.75 16.87
CA ASP A 32 -11.50 -14.28 16.63
C ASP A 32 -11.47 -15.64 15.90
N GLY A 33 -10.27 -16.22 15.70
CA GLY A 33 -10.07 -17.49 15.00
C GLY A 33 -10.25 -17.42 13.49
N GLN A 34 -10.24 -16.22 12.89
CA GLN A 34 -10.42 -16.01 11.46
C GLN A 34 -9.10 -15.77 10.76
N GLU A 35 -9.04 -16.07 9.46
CA GLU A 35 -7.83 -15.84 8.62
C GLU A 35 -7.72 -14.40 8.13
N VAL A 36 -8.85 -13.67 8.14
CA VAL A 36 -8.95 -12.30 7.63
C VAL A 36 -9.51 -11.42 8.73
N THR A 37 -8.73 -10.42 9.14
CA THR A 37 -9.09 -9.44 10.16
C THR A 37 -9.51 -8.14 9.48
N PRO A 38 -10.68 -7.56 9.75
CA PRO A 38 -11.02 -6.23 9.25
C PRO A 38 -10.02 -5.16 9.74
N THR A 39 -9.54 -4.31 8.85
CA THR A 39 -8.69 -3.16 9.20
C THR A 39 -9.60 -2.04 9.71
N ALA A 40 -9.97 -2.12 10.98
CA ALA A 40 -10.85 -1.20 11.66
C ALA A 40 -10.39 -0.97 13.11
N VAL A 41 -10.52 0.27 13.57
CA VAL A 41 -10.20 0.70 14.94
C VAL A 41 -11.35 1.55 15.45
N ALA A 42 -11.93 1.21 16.58
CA ALA A 42 -12.96 2.00 17.24
C ALA A 42 -12.47 2.45 18.62
N PHE A 43 -12.58 3.74 18.90
CA PHE A 43 -12.28 4.26 20.22
C PHE A 43 -13.52 4.20 21.11
N GLU A 44 -13.45 3.47 22.22
CA GLU A 44 -14.46 3.46 23.26
C GLU A 44 -14.26 4.61 24.26
N SER A 45 -13.01 5.05 24.41
CA SER A 45 -12.61 6.17 25.24
C SER A 45 -11.29 6.78 24.79
N ALA A 46 -10.83 7.82 25.46
CA ALA A 46 -9.50 8.38 25.21
C ALA A 46 -8.34 7.39 25.47
N ALA A 47 -8.57 6.28 26.18
CA ALA A 47 -7.57 5.31 26.60
C ALA A 47 -7.85 3.86 26.21
N ALA A 48 -8.94 3.58 25.52
CA ALA A 48 -9.34 2.22 25.14
C ALA A 48 -9.86 2.18 23.70
N VAL A 49 -9.47 1.13 22.98
CA VAL A 49 -9.91 0.84 21.61
C VAL A 49 -10.23 -0.64 21.45
N VAL A 50 -11.22 -0.92 20.62
CA VAL A 50 -11.45 -2.23 20.02
C VAL A 50 -10.92 -2.25 18.58
N ILE A 51 -10.48 -3.42 18.13
CA ILE A 51 -9.80 -3.56 16.82
C ILE A 51 -10.39 -4.77 16.09
N GLY A 52 -10.50 -4.63 14.78
CA GLY A 52 -10.88 -5.73 13.91
C GLY A 52 -12.40 -5.82 13.71
N ARG A 53 -12.95 -7.01 13.89
CA ARG A 53 -14.36 -7.34 13.56
C ARG A 53 -15.35 -6.56 14.40
N GLU A 54 -15.10 -6.47 15.69
CA GLU A 54 -15.95 -5.71 16.60
C GLU A 54 -15.96 -4.23 16.25
N ALA A 55 -14.80 -3.61 16.04
CA ALA A 55 -14.70 -2.24 15.56
C ALA A 55 -15.43 -2.05 14.22
N ARG A 56 -15.31 -3.00 13.29
CA ARG A 56 -16.00 -2.95 12.00
C ARG A 56 -17.51 -2.97 12.14
N ALA A 57 -18.02 -3.77 13.07
CA ALA A 57 -19.47 -3.86 13.33
C ALA A 57 -20.07 -2.55 13.88
N MET A 58 -19.24 -1.69 14.49
CA MET A 58 -19.66 -0.38 15.01
C MET A 58 -19.61 0.73 13.96
N ALA A 59 -19.09 0.46 12.74
CA ALA A 59 -18.71 1.50 11.78
C ALA A 59 -19.87 2.36 11.24
N ASP A 60 -21.09 1.84 11.25
CA ASP A 60 -22.26 2.56 10.76
C ASP A 60 -23.00 3.33 11.89
N ASP A 61 -22.65 3.09 13.17
CA ASP A 61 -23.38 3.58 14.33
C ASP A 61 -22.58 4.53 15.25
N ALA A 62 -21.26 4.67 15.05
CA ALA A 62 -20.42 5.40 15.98
C ALA A 62 -19.42 6.35 15.31
N ASP A 63 -19.33 7.59 15.82
CA ASP A 63 -18.48 8.68 15.30
C ASP A 63 -16.96 8.45 15.45
N HIS A 64 -16.55 7.47 16.28
CA HIS A 64 -15.14 7.22 16.61
C HIS A 64 -14.64 5.89 16.07
N VAL A 65 -15.20 5.45 14.95
CA VAL A 65 -14.78 4.26 14.21
C VAL A 65 -14.03 4.66 12.96
N PHE A 66 -12.84 4.12 12.79
CA PHE A 66 -11.94 4.44 11.70
C PHE A 66 -11.67 3.20 10.86
N THR A 67 -12.01 3.31 9.58
CA THR A 67 -11.74 2.34 8.53
C THR A 67 -11.00 3.02 7.38
N GLU A 68 -10.41 2.27 6.46
CA GLU A 68 -9.79 2.79 5.23
C GLU A 68 -8.62 3.77 5.45
N PHE A 69 -8.14 3.95 6.67
CA PHE A 69 -7.09 4.92 7.01
C PHE A 69 -5.76 4.68 6.28
N LYS A 70 -5.53 3.49 5.73
CA LYS A 70 -4.35 3.22 4.89
C LYS A 70 -4.29 4.11 3.64
N ARG A 71 -5.44 4.53 3.09
CA ARG A 71 -5.50 5.42 1.92
C ARG A 71 -4.90 6.81 2.16
N ASP A 72 -4.86 7.22 3.43
CA ASP A 72 -4.36 8.53 3.83
C ASP A 72 -3.02 8.44 4.58
N MET A 73 -2.30 7.31 4.47
CA MET A 73 -0.96 7.16 5.03
C MET A 73 0.03 8.17 4.42
N GLY A 74 0.82 8.78 5.27
CA GLY A 74 1.82 9.78 4.86
C GLY A 74 1.23 11.14 4.48
N THR A 75 -0.07 11.35 4.71
CA THR A 75 -0.73 12.65 4.52
C THR A 75 -0.87 13.39 5.86
N GLY A 76 -1.16 14.69 5.81
CA GLY A 76 -1.46 15.51 6.99
C GLY A 76 -2.88 15.28 7.58
N VAL A 77 -3.63 14.30 7.07
CA VAL A 77 -4.99 14.00 7.53
C VAL A 77 -4.98 13.52 8.98
N SER A 78 -5.91 14.03 9.77
CA SER A 78 -6.14 13.58 11.14
C SER A 78 -7.60 13.73 11.53
N HIS A 79 -8.08 12.83 12.37
CA HIS A 79 -9.48 12.74 12.78
C HIS A 79 -9.64 13.04 14.28
N PRO A 80 -10.75 13.66 14.71
CA PRO A 80 -11.03 13.85 16.11
C PRO A 80 -11.44 12.52 16.79
N ALA A 81 -10.91 12.24 17.96
CA ALA A 81 -11.32 11.12 18.82
C ALA A 81 -11.13 11.48 20.28
N PHE A 82 -12.22 11.60 21.06
CA PHE A 82 -12.20 11.88 22.50
C PHE A 82 -11.26 13.04 22.92
N GLY A 83 -11.40 14.21 22.26
CA GLY A 83 -10.59 15.39 22.54
C GLY A 83 -9.14 15.35 22.06
N ARG A 84 -8.77 14.33 21.29
CA ARG A 84 -7.47 14.18 20.62
C ARG A 84 -7.63 14.16 19.12
N ARG A 85 -6.50 14.30 18.41
CA ARG A 85 -6.42 14.02 16.97
C ARG A 85 -5.65 12.72 16.77
N VAL A 86 -6.20 11.83 15.96
CA VAL A 86 -5.58 10.56 15.57
C VAL A 86 -5.27 10.58 14.08
N THR A 87 -4.11 10.09 13.72
CA THR A 87 -3.64 10.05 12.33
C THR A 87 -3.75 8.63 11.76
N PRO A 88 -3.74 8.45 10.43
CA PRO A 88 -3.62 7.14 9.80
C PRO A 88 -2.44 6.32 10.34
N LEU A 89 -1.31 6.97 10.66
CA LEU A 89 -0.16 6.35 11.29
C LEU A 89 -0.50 5.79 12.67
N ASP A 90 -1.20 6.55 13.51
CA ASP A 90 -1.59 6.11 14.86
C ASP A 90 -2.54 4.90 14.79
N LEU A 91 -3.52 4.93 13.87
CA LEU A 91 -4.47 3.84 13.64
C LEU A 91 -3.77 2.57 13.15
N SER A 92 -2.83 2.72 12.20
CA SER A 92 -2.00 1.62 11.71
C SER A 92 -1.12 1.03 12.83
N ALA A 93 -0.57 1.88 13.69
CA ALA A 93 0.24 1.43 14.83
C ALA A 93 -0.59 0.64 15.87
N LEU A 94 -1.84 1.05 16.13
CA LEU A 94 -2.76 0.30 16.99
C LEU A 94 -3.08 -1.07 16.41
N MET A 95 -3.40 -1.12 15.10
CA MET A 95 -3.67 -2.38 14.39
C MET A 95 -2.46 -3.33 14.43
N LEU A 96 -1.27 -2.83 14.09
CA LEU A 96 -0.03 -3.61 14.10
C LEU A 96 0.34 -4.06 15.52
N ARG A 97 0.07 -3.26 16.54
CA ARG A 97 0.29 -3.62 17.94
C ARG A 97 -0.61 -4.80 18.35
N LYS A 98 -1.91 -4.78 18.01
CA LYS A 98 -2.84 -5.90 18.30
C LYS A 98 -2.39 -7.17 17.61
N VAL A 99 -2.00 -7.07 16.33
CA VAL A 99 -1.43 -8.20 15.57
C VAL A 99 -0.18 -8.77 16.26
N ARG A 100 0.77 -7.91 16.64
CA ARG A 100 1.99 -8.33 17.33
C ARG A 100 1.68 -9.02 18.65
N GLU A 101 0.88 -8.40 19.51
CA GLU A 101 0.52 -8.96 20.84
C GLU A 101 -0.16 -10.31 20.72
N HIS A 102 -1.06 -10.47 19.75
CA HIS A 102 -1.72 -11.75 19.47
C HIS A 102 -0.71 -12.81 18.99
N ALA A 103 0.15 -12.49 18.05
CA ALA A 103 1.16 -13.41 17.52
C ALA A 103 2.14 -13.84 18.62
N GLU A 104 2.61 -12.89 19.44
CA GLU A 104 3.55 -13.15 20.54
C GLU A 104 2.96 -14.02 21.65
N ALA A 105 1.66 -13.88 21.94
CA ALA A 105 0.97 -14.72 22.91
C ALA A 105 0.99 -16.22 22.53
N GLY A 106 1.00 -16.54 21.25
CA GLY A 106 1.01 -17.91 20.75
C GLY A 106 2.40 -18.52 20.54
N ALA A 107 3.43 -17.70 20.26
CA ALA A 107 4.73 -18.22 19.78
C ALA A 107 5.95 -17.50 20.38
N GLY A 108 5.78 -16.56 21.31
CA GLY A 108 6.85 -15.74 21.87
C GLY A 108 7.20 -14.52 20.99
N PRO A 109 8.26 -13.78 21.34
CA PRO A 109 8.61 -12.52 20.67
C PRO A 109 8.78 -12.67 19.16
N VAL A 110 8.36 -11.64 18.41
CA VAL A 110 8.56 -11.56 16.96
C VAL A 110 10.01 -11.18 16.67
N ASP A 111 10.75 -12.06 15.99
CA ASP A 111 12.14 -11.81 15.62
C ASP A 111 12.28 -10.86 14.43
N LEU A 112 11.36 -10.97 13.46
CA LEU A 112 11.32 -10.14 12.27
C LEU A 112 9.90 -10.11 11.69
N ALA A 113 9.45 -8.93 11.28
CA ALA A 113 8.22 -8.74 10.53
C ALA A 113 8.51 -8.14 9.15
N VAL A 114 7.75 -8.57 8.15
CA VAL A 114 7.67 -7.91 6.84
C VAL A 114 6.25 -7.37 6.68
N ILE A 115 6.15 -6.08 6.38
CA ILE A 115 4.86 -5.43 6.13
C ILE A 115 4.74 -5.11 4.64
N THR A 116 3.58 -5.41 4.07
CA THR A 116 3.34 -5.12 2.65
C THR A 116 2.82 -3.71 2.45
N ILE A 117 3.21 -3.13 1.35
CA ILE A 117 2.81 -1.79 0.93
C ILE A 117 2.43 -1.79 -0.55
N PRO A 118 1.48 -0.95 -0.99
CA PRO A 118 1.22 -0.73 -2.40
C PRO A 118 2.51 -0.31 -3.13
N ALA A 119 2.69 -0.79 -4.35
CA ALA A 119 3.91 -0.48 -5.11
C ALA A 119 4.05 1.02 -5.39
N ASN A 120 2.93 1.72 -5.56
CA ASN A 120 2.87 3.16 -5.84
C ASN A 120 2.82 4.06 -4.59
N PHE A 121 3.06 3.51 -3.37
CA PHE A 121 3.13 4.34 -2.16
C PHE A 121 4.19 5.42 -2.29
N THR A 122 3.81 6.64 -1.89
CA THR A 122 4.76 7.76 -1.76
C THR A 122 5.81 7.45 -0.70
N ASN A 123 6.95 8.14 -0.74
CA ASN A 123 7.96 7.98 0.31
C ASN A 123 7.39 8.29 1.69
N ALA A 124 6.56 9.33 1.82
CA ALA A 124 5.91 9.68 3.09
C ALA A 124 5.00 8.55 3.63
N ALA A 125 4.28 7.85 2.75
CA ALA A 125 3.45 6.70 3.14
C ALA A 125 4.29 5.49 3.59
N ARG A 126 5.44 5.25 2.93
CA ARG A 126 6.40 4.20 3.30
C ARG A 126 6.99 4.47 4.68
N GLU A 127 7.50 5.68 4.92
CA GLU A 127 8.03 6.12 6.20
C GLU A 127 6.98 6.04 7.33
N ALA A 128 5.74 6.48 7.04
CA ALA A 128 4.64 6.38 7.99
C ALA A 128 4.33 4.92 8.37
N THR A 129 4.47 3.98 7.42
CA THR A 129 4.26 2.55 7.68
C THR A 129 5.35 1.98 8.60
N LEU A 130 6.62 2.31 8.34
CA LEU A 130 7.75 1.92 9.22
C LEU A 130 7.61 2.52 10.61
N GLU A 131 7.24 3.79 10.72
CA GLU A 131 7.04 4.45 12.01
C GLU A 131 5.84 3.83 12.76
N ALA A 132 4.75 3.47 12.07
CA ALA A 132 3.63 2.76 12.69
C ALA A 132 4.07 1.40 13.26
N ALA A 133 4.89 0.65 12.53
CA ALA A 133 5.46 -0.61 12.98
C ALA A 133 6.35 -0.44 14.22
N ARG A 134 7.21 0.58 14.21
CA ARG A 134 8.07 0.92 15.34
C ARG A 134 7.24 1.28 16.59
N ARG A 135 6.19 2.10 16.44
CA ARG A 135 5.27 2.45 17.55
C ARG A 135 4.46 1.26 18.05
N ALA A 136 4.18 0.30 17.18
CA ALA A 136 3.55 -0.97 17.54
C ALA A 136 4.49 -1.88 18.36
N GLY A 137 5.78 -1.56 18.45
CA GLY A 137 6.77 -2.34 19.18
C GLY A 137 7.37 -3.49 18.37
N LEU A 138 7.21 -3.50 17.05
CA LEU A 138 7.91 -4.43 16.16
C LEU A 138 9.39 -4.00 16.08
N GLY A 139 10.31 -4.88 16.51
CA GLY A 139 11.73 -4.54 16.65
C GLY A 139 12.48 -4.48 15.33
N LYS A 140 12.36 -5.51 14.50
CA LYS A 140 13.00 -5.61 13.18
C LYS A 140 11.93 -5.72 12.11
N VAL A 141 11.86 -4.69 11.26
CA VAL A 141 10.82 -4.60 10.22
C VAL A 141 11.47 -4.34 8.87
N HIS A 142 10.98 -5.05 7.86
CA HIS A 142 11.23 -4.79 6.45
C HIS A 142 9.91 -4.55 5.72
N MET A 143 9.98 -3.92 4.56
CA MET A 143 8.83 -3.75 3.68
C MET A 143 9.01 -4.54 2.38
N ILE A 144 7.89 -4.89 1.76
CA ILE A 144 7.83 -5.48 0.42
C ILE A 144 6.60 -4.93 -0.31
N ASN A 145 6.72 -4.69 -1.60
CA ASN A 145 5.57 -4.28 -2.41
C ASN A 145 4.56 -5.43 -2.54
N GLU A 146 3.26 -5.13 -2.42
CA GLU A 146 2.14 -6.10 -2.49
C GLU A 146 2.21 -6.99 -3.74
N PRO A 147 2.37 -6.45 -4.97
CA PRO A 147 2.45 -7.30 -6.16
C PRO A 147 3.68 -8.22 -6.18
N THR A 148 4.77 -7.79 -5.58
CA THR A 148 5.97 -8.62 -5.46
C THR A 148 5.76 -9.78 -4.49
N ALA A 149 5.15 -9.50 -3.35
CA ALA A 149 4.77 -10.52 -2.39
C ALA A 149 3.80 -11.53 -3.02
N ALA A 150 2.80 -11.06 -3.77
CA ALA A 150 1.90 -11.94 -4.50
C ALA A 150 2.65 -12.84 -5.50
N ALA A 151 3.58 -12.30 -6.29
CA ALA A 151 4.38 -13.07 -7.24
C ALA A 151 5.20 -14.17 -6.53
N LEU A 152 5.82 -13.87 -5.37
CA LEU A 152 6.54 -14.87 -4.57
C LEU A 152 5.62 -15.99 -4.07
N ALA A 153 4.39 -15.64 -3.64
CA ALA A 153 3.41 -16.63 -3.20
C ALA A 153 2.99 -17.55 -4.36
N TYR A 154 2.73 -17.00 -5.54
CA TYR A 154 2.41 -17.77 -6.74
C TYR A 154 3.59 -18.67 -7.17
N ALA A 155 4.81 -18.15 -7.15
CA ALA A 155 6.01 -18.93 -7.44
C ALA A 155 6.15 -20.11 -6.47
N HIS A 156 6.01 -19.87 -5.18
CA HIS A 156 6.07 -20.92 -4.17
C HIS A 156 4.96 -21.97 -4.37
N ALA A 157 3.71 -21.53 -4.57
CA ALA A 157 2.56 -22.43 -4.72
C ALA A 157 2.61 -23.29 -5.99
N SER A 158 3.39 -22.87 -7.01
CA SER A 158 3.61 -23.59 -8.26
C SER A 158 4.88 -24.45 -8.25
N GLY A 159 5.65 -24.47 -7.14
CA GLY A 159 6.93 -25.15 -7.07
C GLY A 159 8.03 -24.45 -7.90
N GLY A 160 7.87 -23.19 -8.18
CA GLY A 160 8.68 -22.36 -9.06
C GLY A 160 7.94 -21.96 -10.34
N LEU A 161 8.23 -20.78 -10.86
CA LEU A 161 7.69 -20.30 -12.14
C LEU A 161 8.60 -20.66 -13.31
N ALA A 162 8.03 -20.93 -14.46
CA ALA A 162 8.80 -21.00 -15.71
C ALA A 162 9.47 -19.62 -15.97
N GLU A 163 10.60 -19.64 -16.68
CA GLU A 163 11.23 -18.39 -17.08
C GLU A 163 10.31 -17.60 -18.01
N GLY A 164 10.01 -16.35 -17.67
CA GLY A 164 9.10 -15.53 -18.44
C GLY A 164 8.73 -14.24 -17.75
N LEU A 165 7.89 -13.47 -18.47
CA LEU A 165 7.30 -12.22 -17.98
C LEU A 165 5.87 -12.49 -17.52
N TYR A 166 5.51 -12.01 -16.35
CA TYR A 166 4.20 -12.20 -15.74
C TYR A 166 3.61 -10.84 -15.38
N ALA A 167 2.29 -10.72 -15.46
CA ALA A 167 1.58 -9.60 -14.88
C ALA A 167 1.01 -9.99 -13.51
N VAL A 168 1.16 -9.12 -12.53
CA VAL A 168 0.47 -9.19 -11.23
C VAL A 168 -0.53 -8.06 -11.20
N PHE A 169 -1.81 -8.40 -11.11
CA PHE A 169 -2.92 -7.47 -11.01
C PHE A 169 -3.46 -7.56 -9.59
N ASP A 170 -3.27 -6.53 -8.81
CA ASP A 170 -3.70 -6.46 -7.42
C ASP A 170 -4.79 -5.40 -7.26
N LEU A 171 -6.04 -5.84 -7.09
CA LEU A 171 -7.18 -4.98 -6.79
C LEU A 171 -7.68 -5.30 -5.39
N GLY A 172 -7.20 -4.52 -4.44
CA GLY A 172 -7.56 -4.62 -3.04
C GLY A 172 -8.86 -3.88 -2.69
N GLY A 173 -9.04 -3.59 -1.41
CA GLY A 173 -10.19 -2.83 -0.93
C GLY A 173 -10.13 -1.34 -1.25
N GLY A 174 -8.92 -0.77 -1.39
CA GLY A 174 -8.73 0.66 -1.51
C GLY A 174 -7.77 1.13 -2.60
N THR A 175 -6.84 0.27 -3.02
CA THR A 175 -5.81 0.57 -4.02
C THR A 175 -5.85 -0.44 -5.13
N PHE A 176 -5.34 -0.03 -6.27
CA PHE A 176 -5.10 -0.87 -7.43
C PHE A 176 -3.64 -0.72 -7.86
N ASP A 177 -2.95 -1.85 -8.00
CA ASP A 177 -1.60 -1.93 -8.55
C ASP A 177 -1.53 -2.99 -9.65
N VAL A 178 -0.78 -2.70 -10.71
CA VAL A 178 -0.40 -3.67 -11.73
C VAL A 178 1.11 -3.64 -11.92
N SER A 179 1.75 -4.81 -11.85
CA SER A 179 3.19 -4.92 -12.01
C SER A 179 3.55 -5.97 -13.05
N LEU A 180 4.56 -5.69 -13.83
CA LEU A 180 5.22 -6.68 -14.66
C LEU A 180 6.42 -7.22 -13.89
N VAL A 181 6.47 -8.54 -13.75
CA VAL A 181 7.54 -9.24 -13.07
C VAL A 181 8.18 -10.26 -13.99
N ARG A 182 9.51 -10.27 -14.06
CA ARG A 182 10.25 -11.37 -14.67
C ARG A 182 10.48 -12.40 -13.60
N ALA A 183 10.19 -13.66 -13.90
CA ALA A 183 10.36 -14.73 -12.94
C ALA A 183 11.06 -15.94 -13.57
N ARG A 184 11.83 -16.66 -12.73
CA ARG A 184 12.43 -17.96 -13.03
C ARG A 184 12.60 -18.75 -11.74
N GLY A 185 11.84 -19.82 -11.59
CA GLY A 185 11.81 -20.55 -10.31
C GLY A 185 11.28 -19.68 -9.19
N MET A 186 12.12 -19.40 -8.20
CA MET A 186 11.84 -18.50 -7.08
C MET A 186 12.57 -17.14 -7.21
N ASP A 187 13.16 -16.88 -8.35
CA ASP A 187 13.75 -15.59 -8.68
C ASP A 187 12.68 -14.67 -9.27
N VAL A 188 12.43 -13.53 -8.64
CA VAL A 188 11.37 -12.56 -9.02
C VAL A 188 11.99 -11.17 -9.12
N GLU A 189 11.93 -10.59 -10.31
CA GLU A 189 12.40 -9.26 -10.61
C GLU A 189 11.24 -8.39 -11.08
N VAL A 190 10.96 -7.29 -10.38
CA VAL A 190 10.00 -6.29 -10.85
C VAL A 190 10.62 -5.54 -12.04
N VAL A 191 9.89 -5.50 -13.16
CA VAL A 191 10.30 -4.81 -14.39
C VAL A 191 9.70 -3.42 -14.45
N PHE A 192 8.41 -3.32 -14.14
CA PHE A 192 7.68 -2.06 -14.11
C PHE A 192 6.42 -2.17 -13.25
N THR A 193 5.97 -1.04 -12.70
CA THR A 193 4.74 -0.97 -11.92
C THR A 193 3.98 0.31 -12.20
N GLU A 194 2.64 0.18 -12.22
CA GLU A 194 1.67 1.27 -12.29
C GLU A 194 0.56 1.02 -11.27
N GLY A 195 -0.20 2.07 -10.94
CA GLY A 195 -1.31 1.89 -10.02
C GLY A 195 -2.17 3.14 -9.84
N VAL A 196 -3.31 2.94 -9.18
CA VAL A 196 -4.26 3.99 -8.83
C VAL A 196 -4.51 3.94 -7.32
N GLN A 197 -4.11 5.01 -6.62
CA GLN A 197 -4.17 5.05 -5.14
C GLN A 197 -5.58 5.05 -4.57
N ARG A 198 -6.58 5.46 -5.35
CA ARG A 198 -7.99 5.52 -4.93
C ARG A 198 -8.87 4.74 -5.90
N LEU A 199 -8.56 3.45 -6.06
CA LEU A 199 -9.37 2.50 -6.81
C LEU A 199 -9.33 1.15 -6.08
N GLY A 200 -10.49 0.69 -5.62
CA GLY A 200 -10.59 -0.59 -4.92
C GLY A 200 -12.02 -0.98 -4.61
N GLY A 201 -12.22 -2.12 -3.96
CA GLY A 201 -13.53 -2.68 -3.65
C GLY A 201 -14.51 -1.71 -2.98
N LYS A 202 -14.00 -0.74 -2.22
CA LYS A 202 -14.80 0.30 -1.55
C LYS A 202 -15.47 1.28 -2.51
N ASP A 203 -14.85 1.52 -3.65
CA ASP A 203 -15.42 2.41 -4.67
C ASP A 203 -16.61 1.70 -5.36
N PHE A 204 -16.52 0.37 -5.51
CA PHE A 204 -17.64 -0.47 -5.96
C PHE A 204 -18.76 -0.55 -4.91
N ASP A 205 -18.45 -0.63 -3.61
CA ASP A 205 -19.43 -0.58 -2.53
C ASP A 205 -20.21 0.73 -2.53
N THR A 206 -19.55 1.85 -2.80
CA THR A 206 -20.19 3.15 -2.92
C THR A 206 -21.22 3.16 -4.06
N LYS A 207 -20.89 2.56 -5.21
CA LYS A 207 -21.83 2.42 -6.33
C LYS A 207 -23.01 1.50 -5.98
N LEU A 208 -22.78 0.44 -5.22
CA LEU A 208 -23.88 -0.40 -4.72
C LEU A 208 -24.82 0.34 -3.78
N LEU A 209 -24.32 1.18 -2.90
CA LEU A 209 -25.17 2.05 -2.06
C LEU A 209 -26.05 2.98 -2.90
N GLU A 210 -25.49 3.56 -3.98
CA GLU A 210 -26.26 4.37 -4.93
C GLU A 210 -27.39 3.56 -5.61
N ILE A 211 -27.09 2.34 -6.05
CA ILE A 211 -28.08 1.44 -6.67
C ILE A 211 -29.19 1.06 -5.68
N VAL A 212 -28.82 0.70 -4.43
CA VAL A 212 -29.80 0.36 -3.39
C VAL A 212 -30.69 1.54 -3.05
N ARG A 213 -30.13 2.76 -2.94
CA ARG A 213 -30.89 3.99 -2.73
C ARG A 213 -31.87 4.29 -3.87
N ALA A 214 -31.44 4.11 -5.12
CA ALA A 214 -32.31 4.23 -6.28
C ALA A 214 -33.47 3.22 -6.27
N GLY A 215 -33.17 1.94 -5.94
CA GLY A 215 -34.17 0.89 -5.80
C GLY A 215 -35.17 1.15 -4.63
N PHE A 216 -34.69 1.72 -3.54
CA PHE A 216 -35.57 2.18 -2.45
C PHE A 216 -36.52 3.29 -2.95
N ARG A 217 -35.98 4.33 -3.59
CA ARG A 217 -36.80 5.42 -4.17
C ARG A 217 -37.84 4.91 -5.17
N GLU A 218 -37.48 3.96 -6.02
CA GLU A 218 -38.43 3.34 -6.95
C GLU A 218 -39.56 2.59 -6.21
N ALA A 219 -39.23 1.90 -5.12
CA ALA A 219 -40.18 1.09 -4.37
C ALA A 219 -41.16 1.94 -3.51
N VAL A 220 -40.70 3.08 -2.94
CA VAL A 220 -41.51 3.86 -2.00
C VAL A 220 -41.87 5.28 -2.47
N GLY A 221 -41.29 5.76 -3.59
CA GLY A 221 -41.53 7.09 -4.14
C GLY A 221 -40.79 8.23 -3.43
N GLU A 222 -39.94 7.94 -2.44
CA GLU A 222 -39.18 8.92 -1.66
C GLU A 222 -37.69 8.58 -1.62
N GLU A 223 -36.83 9.60 -1.46
CA GLU A 223 -35.39 9.42 -1.26
C GLU A 223 -35.09 8.75 0.08
N MET A 224 -34.15 7.79 0.10
CA MET A 224 -33.64 7.19 1.32
C MET A 224 -32.75 8.20 2.07
N ARG A 225 -33.21 8.69 3.22
CA ARG A 225 -32.46 9.63 4.06
C ARG A 225 -31.48 8.86 4.97
N PRO A 226 -30.43 9.52 5.47
CA PRO A 226 -29.58 8.93 6.52
C PRO A 226 -30.42 8.48 7.72
N GLY A 227 -30.21 7.26 8.18
CA GLY A 227 -30.97 6.65 9.28
C GLY A 227 -32.34 6.10 8.92
N ASP A 228 -32.85 6.25 7.68
CA ASP A 228 -34.13 5.65 7.28
C ASP A 228 -34.10 4.12 7.22
N CYS A 229 -32.96 3.55 6.89
CA CYS A 229 -32.79 2.11 6.76
C CYS A 229 -31.51 1.64 7.43
N ASP A 230 -31.53 0.38 7.85
CA ASP A 230 -30.41 -0.37 8.41
C ASP A 230 -29.49 -0.95 7.30
N PHE A 231 -29.18 -0.20 6.25
CA PHE A 231 -28.32 -0.63 5.16
C PHE A 231 -27.16 0.35 4.98
N GLY A 232 -25.99 -0.10 5.40
CA GLY A 232 -24.77 0.67 5.39
C GLY A 232 -23.72 0.15 4.42
N ARG A 233 -22.47 0.61 4.60
CA ARG A 233 -21.33 0.21 3.78
C ARG A 233 -20.96 -1.27 3.94
N ALA A 234 -21.12 -1.82 5.15
CA ALA A 234 -20.86 -3.23 5.42
C ALA A 234 -21.82 -4.14 4.63
N ASP A 235 -23.10 -3.75 4.58
CA ASP A 235 -24.10 -4.48 3.81
C ASP A 235 -23.87 -4.40 2.31
N ALA A 236 -23.38 -3.26 1.81
CA ALA A 236 -23.00 -3.09 0.41
C ALA A 236 -21.81 -3.99 0.04
N GLU A 237 -20.82 -4.12 0.91
CA GLU A 237 -19.69 -5.03 0.73
C GLU A 237 -20.16 -6.50 0.68
N GLU A 238 -21.03 -6.92 1.61
CA GLU A 238 -21.62 -8.27 1.58
C GLU A 238 -22.43 -8.51 0.30
N LEU A 239 -23.22 -7.51 -0.11
CA LEU A 239 -24.01 -7.58 -1.35
C LEU A 239 -23.09 -7.72 -2.58
N LYS A 240 -21.96 -7.00 -2.64
CA LYS A 240 -20.93 -7.13 -3.69
C LYS A 240 -20.38 -8.57 -3.74
N HIS A 241 -20.07 -9.14 -2.59
CA HIS A 241 -19.58 -10.52 -2.51
C HIS A 241 -20.64 -11.52 -3.05
N ARG A 242 -21.89 -11.33 -2.70
CA ARG A 242 -23.00 -12.18 -3.19
C ARG A 242 -23.22 -12.02 -4.70
N LEU A 243 -23.14 -10.80 -5.22
CA LEU A 243 -23.25 -10.52 -6.66
C LEU A 243 -22.07 -11.07 -7.48
N SER A 244 -20.91 -11.30 -6.86
CA SER A 244 -19.78 -11.94 -7.54
C SER A 244 -20.06 -13.40 -7.94
N SER A 245 -21.01 -14.06 -7.24
CA SER A 245 -21.41 -15.44 -7.52
C SER A 245 -22.86 -15.60 -8.06
N ARG A 246 -23.69 -14.54 -7.93
CA ARG A 246 -25.11 -14.55 -8.33
C ARG A 246 -25.39 -13.43 -9.31
N GLU A 247 -26.31 -13.65 -10.25
CA GLU A 247 -26.74 -12.63 -11.22
C GLU A 247 -27.65 -11.56 -10.60
N SER A 248 -28.35 -11.91 -9.52
CA SER A 248 -29.21 -10.98 -8.77
C SER A 248 -29.30 -11.36 -7.31
N VAL A 249 -29.51 -10.36 -6.47
CA VAL A 249 -29.72 -10.52 -5.02
C VAL A 249 -30.88 -9.64 -4.60
N ARG A 250 -31.83 -10.24 -3.87
CA ARG A 250 -32.92 -9.50 -3.21
C ARG A 250 -32.48 -9.12 -1.80
N VAL A 251 -32.52 -7.83 -1.48
CA VAL A 251 -32.26 -7.25 -0.16
C VAL A 251 -33.60 -6.78 0.42
N ALA A 252 -33.85 -7.01 1.70
CA ALA A 252 -35.02 -6.50 2.40
C ALA A 252 -34.56 -5.41 3.37
N LEU A 253 -34.63 -4.16 2.92
CA LEU A 253 -34.28 -3.00 3.74
C LEU A 253 -35.32 -2.84 4.87
N ARG A 254 -34.85 -2.60 6.09
CA ARG A 254 -35.74 -2.30 7.23
C ARG A 254 -35.80 -0.80 7.40
N SER A 255 -36.88 -0.21 6.92
CA SER A 255 -37.12 1.23 7.07
C SER A 255 -38.01 1.48 8.29
N ALA A 256 -37.62 2.45 9.14
CA ALA A 256 -38.41 2.88 10.28
C ALA A 256 -39.78 3.44 9.86
N ARG A 257 -39.85 4.07 8.66
CA ARG A 257 -41.08 4.70 8.14
C ARG A 257 -41.92 3.80 7.24
N HIS A 258 -41.27 2.94 6.46
CA HIS A 258 -41.91 2.14 5.41
C HIS A 258 -41.93 0.63 5.70
N GLY A 259 -41.42 0.22 6.86
CA GLY A 259 -41.30 -1.20 7.20
C GLY A 259 -40.29 -1.95 6.32
N ARG A 260 -40.63 -3.12 5.85
CA ARG A 260 -39.76 -3.91 4.96
C ARG A 260 -39.90 -3.49 3.50
N VAL A 261 -38.86 -2.91 2.92
CA VAL A 261 -38.80 -2.49 1.52
C VAL A 261 -37.90 -3.47 0.77
N PRO A 262 -38.45 -4.31 -0.12
CA PRO A 262 -37.63 -5.23 -0.91
C PRO A 262 -37.02 -4.51 -2.10
N VAL A 263 -35.71 -4.60 -2.23
CA VAL A 263 -34.93 -4.09 -3.38
C VAL A 263 -34.23 -5.27 -4.03
N THR A 264 -34.33 -5.41 -5.34
CA THR A 264 -33.57 -6.41 -6.11
C THR A 264 -32.45 -5.72 -6.85
N VAL A 265 -31.22 -6.13 -6.59
CA VAL A 265 -30.02 -5.61 -7.26
C VAL A 265 -29.48 -6.69 -8.22
N ARG A 266 -29.23 -6.31 -9.46
CA ARG A 266 -28.68 -7.21 -10.49
C ARG A 266 -27.19 -6.94 -10.66
N ARG A 267 -26.41 -7.99 -10.94
CA ARG A 267 -24.99 -7.87 -11.28
C ARG A 267 -24.76 -6.89 -12.44
N ALA A 268 -25.57 -6.98 -13.47
CA ALA A 268 -25.47 -6.09 -14.64
C ALA A 268 -25.62 -4.60 -14.29
N GLU A 269 -26.44 -4.27 -13.27
CA GLU A 269 -26.58 -2.89 -12.78
C GLU A 269 -25.29 -2.42 -12.10
N LEU A 270 -24.67 -3.27 -11.28
CA LEU A 270 -23.36 -2.98 -10.68
C LEU A 270 -22.27 -2.84 -11.76
N GLU A 271 -22.21 -3.75 -12.70
CA GLU A 271 -21.22 -3.73 -13.79
C GLU A 271 -21.33 -2.46 -14.63
N ALA A 272 -22.55 -2.03 -14.98
CA ALA A 272 -22.79 -0.77 -15.68
C ALA A 272 -22.39 0.46 -14.83
N ALA A 273 -22.75 0.47 -13.54
CA ALA A 273 -22.42 1.59 -12.64
C ALA A 273 -20.92 1.71 -12.33
N THR A 274 -20.16 0.63 -12.52
CA THR A 274 -18.73 0.56 -12.21
C THR A 274 -17.83 0.48 -13.43
N GLU A 275 -18.37 0.61 -14.64
CA GLU A 275 -17.62 0.56 -15.90
C GLU A 275 -16.42 1.54 -15.89
N GLY A 276 -16.62 2.76 -15.40
CA GLY A 276 -15.55 3.77 -15.29
C GLY A 276 -14.43 3.38 -14.29
N LEU A 277 -14.74 2.63 -13.23
CA LEU A 277 -13.74 2.11 -12.30
C LEU A 277 -12.90 1.00 -12.96
N VAL A 278 -13.58 0.11 -13.67
CA VAL A 278 -12.91 -0.98 -14.41
C VAL A 278 -12.02 -0.40 -15.51
N ALA A 279 -12.50 0.60 -16.26
CA ALA A 279 -11.72 1.26 -17.30
C ALA A 279 -10.43 1.92 -16.78
N GLN A 280 -10.46 2.51 -15.58
CA GLN A 280 -9.24 3.04 -14.95
C GLN A 280 -8.19 1.93 -14.71
N ALA A 281 -8.61 0.76 -14.25
CA ALA A 281 -7.71 -0.39 -14.09
C ALA A 281 -7.17 -0.88 -15.44
N GLU A 282 -8.01 -0.92 -16.48
CA GLU A 282 -7.60 -1.30 -17.83
C GLU A 282 -6.55 -0.33 -18.40
N MET A 283 -6.75 0.98 -18.25
CA MET A 283 -5.80 1.99 -18.69
C MET A 283 -4.44 1.85 -18.00
N ALA A 284 -4.41 1.55 -16.71
CA ALA A 284 -3.16 1.32 -16.01
C ALA A 284 -2.46 0.04 -16.48
N CYS A 285 -3.23 -1.03 -16.81
CA CYS A 285 -2.69 -2.26 -17.40
C CYS A 285 -2.09 -2.03 -18.78
N GLU A 286 -2.73 -1.23 -19.63
CA GLU A 286 -2.17 -0.83 -20.93
C GLU A 286 -0.93 0.05 -20.74
N GLY A 287 -1.00 0.97 -19.79
CA GLY A 287 0.11 1.87 -19.43
C GLY A 287 1.37 1.13 -18.99
N VAL A 288 1.23 0.09 -18.15
CA VAL A 288 2.39 -0.71 -17.70
C VAL A 288 3.04 -1.47 -18.84
N LEU A 289 2.28 -2.01 -19.79
CA LEU A 289 2.81 -2.68 -20.98
C LEU A 289 3.57 -1.69 -21.88
N LEU A 290 2.94 -0.54 -22.16
CA LEU A 290 3.52 0.49 -23.02
C LEU A 290 4.84 1.02 -22.45
N ARG A 291 4.86 1.37 -21.16
CA ARG A 291 6.06 1.94 -20.51
C ARG A 291 7.17 0.92 -20.29
N ALA A 292 6.82 -0.34 -20.13
CA ALA A 292 7.80 -1.42 -20.12
C ALA A 292 8.32 -1.80 -21.52
N GLY A 293 7.81 -1.17 -22.57
CA GLY A 293 8.19 -1.46 -23.95
C GLY A 293 7.87 -2.90 -24.37
N THR A 294 6.79 -3.47 -23.86
CA THR A 294 6.43 -4.87 -24.09
C THR A 294 4.99 -5.01 -24.60
N ASP A 295 4.73 -6.14 -25.23
CA ASP A 295 3.38 -6.50 -25.73
C ASP A 295 2.78 -7.61 -24.84
N ARG A 296 1.44 -7.65 -24.78
CA ARG A 296 0.71 -8.66 -24.02
C ARG A 296 1.03 -10.10 -24.43
N SER A 297 1.46 -10.34 -25.68
CA SER A 297 1.86 -11.67 -26.17
C SER A 297 3.12 -12.20 -25.49
N ALA A 298 3.98 -11.31 -24.97
CA ALA A 298 5.18 -11.67 -24.22
C ALA A 298 4.89 -12.20 -22.81
N LEU A 299 3.67 -12.04 -22.30
CA LEU A 299 3.32 -12.49 -20.96
C LEU A 299 3.20 -14.02 -20.93
N SER A 300 3.87 -14.63 -19.96
CA SER A 300 3.77 -16.07 -19.66
C SER A 300 2.56 -16.41 -18.79
N GLY A 301 2.06 -15.45 -18.00
CA GLY A 301 0.88 -15.61 -17.15
C GLY A 301 0.45 -14.33 -16.47
N ILE A 302 -0.72 -14.38 -15.85
CA ILE A 302 -1.30 -13.26 -15.10
C ILE A 302 -1.75 -13.78 -13.75
N PHE A 303 -1.32 -13.13 -12.68
CA PHE A 303 -1.67 -13.45 -11.30
C PHE A 303 -2.63 -12.39 -10.76
N LEU A 304 -3.69 -12.82 -10.09
CA LEU A 304 -4.64 -11.94 -9.43
C LEU A 304 -4.40 -11.95 -7.92
N ALA A 305 -4.31 -10.77 -7.32
CA ALA A 305 -4.28 -10.55 -5.90
C ALA A 305 -5.39 -9.56 -5.49
N GLY A 306 -5.76 -9.54 -4.21
CA GLY A 306 -6.82 -8.70 -3.69
C GLY A 306 -8.23 -9.28 -3.91
N GLY A 307 -9.10 -9.11 -2.90
CA GLY A 307 -10.44 -9.69 -2.86
C GLY A 307 -11.37 -9.18 -3.97
N ALA A 308 -11.18 -7.95 -4.45
CA ALA A 308 -11.99 -7.36 -5.51
C ALA A 308 -11.79 -8.07 -6.86
N CYS A 309 -10.69 -8.79 -7.06
CA CYS A 309 -10.47 -9.65 -8.23
C CYS A 309 -11.45 -10.82 -8.36
N ARG A 310 -12.26 -11.09 -7.34
CA ARG A 310 -13.33 -12.09 -7.39
C ARG A 310 -14.52 -11.65 -8.25
N MET A 311 -14.68 -10.35 -8.49
CA MET A 311 -15.75 -9.79 -9.33
C MET A 311 -15.59 -10.25 -10.79
N PRO A 312 -16.67 -10.76 -11.43
CA PRO A 312 -16.60 -11.21 -12.84
C PRO A 312 -16.16 -10.12 -13.81
N ALA A 313 -16.68 -8.90 -13.67
CA ALA A 313 -16.30 -7.76 -14.52
C ALA A 313 -14.79 -7.48 -14.51
N VAL A 314 -14.16 -7.53 -13.32
CA VAL A 314 -12.72 -7.32 -13.16
C VAL A 314 -11.93 -8.42 -13.87
N ARG A 315 -12.32 -9.69 -13.69
CA ARG A 315 -11.63 -10.81 -14.37
C ARG A 315 -11.76 -10.74 -15.89
N SER A 316 -12.95 -10.36 -16.37
CA SER A 316 -13.19 -10.18 -17.81
C SER A 316 -12.37 -9.03 -18.38
N ALA A 317 -12.20 -7.93 -17.63
CA ALA A 317 -11.37 -6.81 -18.02
C ALA A 317 -9.88 -7.22 -18.13
N VAL A 318 -9.37 -7.93 -17.12
CA VAL A 318 -8.00 -8.45 -17.13
C VAL A 318 -7.76 -9.37 -18.32
N GLU A 319 -8.71 -10.30 -18.61
CA GLU A 319 -8.62 -11.19 -19.76
C GLU A 319 -8.65 -10.42 -21.07
N ARG A 320 -9.47 -9.37 -21.19
CA ARG A 320 -9.58 -8.52 -22.38
C ARG A 320 -8.28 -7.76 -22.68
N VAL A 321 -7.69 -7.11 -21.65
CA VAL A 321 -6.47 -6.30 -21.80
C VAL A 321 -5.28 -7.19 -22.14
N PHE A 322 -5.07 -8.23 -21.35
CA PHE A 322 -3.87 -9.07 -21.50
C PHE A 322 -4.04 -10.21 -22.50
N GLY A 323 -5.26 -10.43 -23.05
CA GLY A 323 -5.54 -11.47 -24.03
C GLY A 323 -5.37 -12.90 -23.53
N ARG A 324 -5.33 -13.07 -22.19
CA ARG A 324 -5.04 -14.35 -21.55
C ARG A 324 -5.85 -14.47 -20.25
N LYS A 325 -6.37 -15.68 -19.98
CA LYS A 325 -7.10 -15.96 -18.76
C LYS A 325 -6.19 -15.83 -17.52
N PRO A 326 -6.58 -15.02 -16.53
CA PRO A 326 -5.78 -14.86 -15.33
C PRO A 326 -5.90 -16.04 -14.37
N LEU A 327 -4.86 -16.24 -13.56
CA LEU A 327 -4.85 -17.22 -12.47
C LEU A 327 -5.32 -16.54 -11.19
N LEU A 328 -6.40 -17.09 -10.61
CA LEU A 328 -6.95 -16.67 -9.34
C LEU A 328 -6.71 -17.79 -8.31
N ARG A 329 -5.73 -17.63 -7.44
CA ARG A 329 -5.40 -18.61 -6.39
C ARG A 329 -5.20 -17.89 -5.08
N ASP A 330 -6.14 -18.12 -4.14
CA ASP A 330 -6.12 -17.52 -2.80
C ASP A 330 -5.80 -16.02 -2.79
N PRO A 331 -6.51 -15.20 -3.59
CA PRO A 331 -6.12 -13.81 -3.85
C PRO A 331 -6.11 -12.95 -2.59
N ASP A 332 -6.89 -13.30 -1.58
CA ASP A 332 -6.95 -12.59 -0.30
C ASP A 332 -5.67 -12.80 0.52
N THR A 333 -5.08 -14.00 0.50
CA THR A 333 -3.95 -14.38 1.37
C THR A 333 -2.59 -14.41 0.66
N ALA A 334 -2.57 -14.28 -0.67
CA ALA A 334 -1.35 -14.41 -1.47
C ALA A 334 -0.29 -13.39 -1.02
N VAL A 335 -0.68 -12.15 -0.78
CA VAL A 335 0.21 -11.06 -0.39
C VAL A 335 0.86 -11.34 0.98
N ALA A 336 0.08 -11.71 2.00
CA ALA A 336 0.61 -12.06 3.32
C ALA A 336 1.54 -13.28 3.28
N ARG A 337 1.17 -14.31 2.51
CA ARG A 337 2.02 -15.52 2.32
C ARG A 337 3.34 -15.18 1.65
N GLY A 338 3.34 -14.32 0.65
CA GLY A 338 4.55 -13.83 -0.01
C GLY A 338 5.44 -13.00 0.92
N ALA A 339 4.83 -12.15 1.75
CA ALA A 339 5.54 -11.40 2.78
C ALA A 339 6.21 -12.31 3.82
N ALA A 340 5.55 -13.40 4.22
CA ALA A 340 6.14 -14.40 5.12
C ALA A 340 7.34 -15.14 4.48
N LEU A 341 7.26 -15.47 3.19
CA LEU A 341 8.39 -16.03 2.44
C LEU A 341 9.57 -15.05 2.39
N TYR A 342 9.28 -13.77 2.16
CA TYR A 342 10.28 -12.71 2.16
C TYR A 342 10.87 -12.50 3.56
N ALA A 343 10.06 -12.57 4.63
CA ALA A 343 10.56 -12.52 6.01
C ALA A 343 11.60 -13.60 6.29
N ALA A 344 11.34 -14.82 5.84
CA ALA A 344 12.31 -15.91 5.97
C ALA A 344 13.56 -15.72 5.10
N HIS A 345 13.44 -15.11 3.92
CA HIS A 345 14.58 -14.75 3.08
C HIS A 345 15.46 -13.67 3.73
N ARG A 346 14.86 -12.71 4.46
CA ARG A 346 15.56 -11.60 5.14
C ARG A 346 16.08 -11.98 6.53
N ALA A 347 15.62 -13.08 7.09
CA ALA A 347 16.02 -13.54 8.42
C ALA A 347 17.48 -14.03 8.42
N ASP A 348 18.12 -13.93 9.61
CA ASP A 348 19.41 -14.56 9.82
C ASP A 348 19.26 -16.07 9.59
N PRO A 349 20.05 -16.68 8.67
CA PRO A 349 20.00 -18.11 8.41
C PRO A 349 20.21 -18.96 9.66
N ALA A 350 20.90 -18.46 10.69
CA ALA A 350 21.11 -19.18 11.95
C ALA A 350 19.81 -19.40 12.73
N LEU A 351 18.81 -18.52 12.56
CA LEU A 351 17.51 -18.63 13.21
C LEU A 351 16.57 -19.64 12.51
N LEU A 352 16.84 -20.00 11.26
CA LEU A 352 16.00 -20.84 10.44
C LEU A 352 16.29 -22.33 10.63
N SER A 353 15.24 -23.17 10.60
CA SER A 353 15.40 -24.61 10.51
C SER A 353 16.08 -25.03 9.20
N PRO A 354 16.69 -26.23 9.11
CA PRO A 354 17.25 -26.71 7.85
C PRO A 354 16.24 -26.78 6.69
N ALA A 355 14.95 -27.06 6.99
CA ALA A 355 13.90 -27.10 5.98
C ALA A 355 13.55 -25.70 5.48
N GLN A 356 13.39 -24.73 6.41
CA GLN A 356 13.18 -23.32 6.07
C GLN A 356 14.31 -22.76 5.22
N ARG A 357 15.57 -22.99 5.63
CA ARG A 357 16.76 -22.57 4.85
C ARG A 357 16.76 -23.12 3.43
N ARG A 358 16.49 -24.42 3.25
CA ARG A 358 16.43 -25.01 1.91
C ARG A 358 15.38 -24.37 1.02
N ARG A 359 14.21 -24.09 1.55
CA ARG A 359 13.12 -23.48 0.77
C ARG A 359 13.35 -22.01 0.45
N THR A 360 13.93 -21.26 1.37
CA THR A 360 14.15 -19.81 1.19
C THR A 360 15.46 -19.48 0.48
N SER A 361 16.44 -20.41 0.47
CA SER A 361 17.72 -20.19 -0.22
C SER A 361 17.61 -20.00 -1.74
N ALA A 362 16.53 -20.51 -2.35
CA ALA A 362 16.26 -20.32 -3.77
C ALA A 362 15.62 -18.96 -4.09
N ILE A 363 15.08 -18.26 -3.09
CA ILE A 363 14.44 -16.95 -3.30
C ILE A 363 15.51 -15.94 -3.69
N ARG A 364 15.29 -15.28 -4.81
CA ARG A 364 16.00 -14.09 -5.25
C ARG A 364 14.96 -13.02 -5.51
N PHE A 365 15.32 -11.80 -5.21
CA PHE A 365 14.38 -10.71 -5.27
C PHE A 365 15.07 -9.43 -5.74
N GLN A 366 14.44 -8.74 -6.68
CA GLN A 366 14.90 -7.46 -7.18
C GLN A 366 13.70 -6.52 -7.34
N ASP A 367 13.69 -5.46 -6.56
CA ASP A 367 12.71 -4.38 -6.68
C ASP A 367 13.26 -3.18 -7.43
N ILE A 368 12.38 -2.23 -7.75
CA ILE A 368 12.70 -1.03 -8.50
C ILE A 368 12.17 0.22 -7.78
N ALA A 369 12.75 1.38 -8.08
CA ALA A 369 12.24 2.67 -7.65
C ALA A 369 10.87 2.95 -8.31
N PRO A 370 9.79 3.17 -7.53
CA PRO A 370 8.43 3.34 -8.08
C PRO A 370 8.16 4.75 -8.61
N HIS A 371 9.01 5.71 -8.27
CA HIS A 371 8.88 7.12 -8.61
C HIS A 371 10.21 7.68 -9.14
N TYR A 372 10.12 8.82 -9.81
CA TYR A 372 11.27 9.69 -10.07
C TYR A 372 11.52 10.53 -8.83
N PHE A 373 12.78 10.67 -8.44
CA PHE A 373 13.22 11.58 -7.38
C PHE A 373 14.24 12.55 -7.94
N GLY A 374 14.07 13.82 -7.58
CA GLY A 374 14.89 14.90 -8.08
C GLY A 374 15.09 16.03 -7.06
N THR A 375 15.78 17.07 -7.50
CA THR A 375 15.96 18.33 -6.77
C THR A 375 15.67 19.50 -7.72
N LEU A 376 15.26 20.63 -7.17
CA LEU A 376 15.13 21.84 -7.98
C LEU A 376 16.51 22.45 -8.18
N ALA A 377 16.82 22.79 -9.42
CA ALA A 377 18.06 23.42 -9.84
C ALA A 377 17.78 24.47 -10.91
N VAL A 378 18.71 25.40 -11.09
CA VAL A 378 18.65 26.37 -12.16
C VAL A 378 19.43 25.81 -13.36
N ASP A 379 18.82 25.83 -14.55
CA ASP A 379 19.44 25.38 -15.79
C ASP A 379 20.42 26.42 -16.36
N GLU A 380 20.99 26.13 -17.54
CA GLU A 380 21.95 27.02 -18.23
C GLU A 380 21.32 28.35 -18.67
N ASP A 381 20.01 28.41 -18.85
CA ASP A 381 19.25 29.60 -19.24
C ASP A 381 18.78 30.43 -18.02
N GLY A 382 19.07 29.97 -16.78
CA GLY A 382 18.67 30.62 -15.54
C GLY A 382 17.23 30.30 -15.12
N LEU A 383 16.61 29.28 -15.71
CA LEU A 383 15.26 28.84 -15.37
C LEU A 383 15.31 27.73 -14.33
N LEU A 384 14.35 27.78 -13.38
CA LEU A 384 14.20 26.73 -12.38
C LEU A 384 13.59 25.47 -13.03
N GLU A 385 14.28 24.35 -12.90
CA GLU A 385 13.81 23.04 -13.36
C GLU A 385 13.89 21.97 -12.28
N ASN A 386 13.13 20.88 -12.45
CA ASN A 386 13.29 19.67 -11.66
C ASN A 386 14.33 18.75 -12.30
N SER A 387 15.48 18.62 -11.65
CA SER A 387 16.58 17.76 -12.08
C SER A 387 16.41 16.37 -11.46
N VAL A 388 16.02 15.37 -12.27
CA VAL A 388 15.83 13.98 -11.83
C VAL A 388 17.19 13.35 -11.49
N ILE A 389 17.33 12.80 -10.30
CA ILE A 389 18.55 12.12 -9.80
C ILE A 389 18.38 10.60 -9.82
N ILE A 390 17.25 10.08 -9.31
CA ILE A 390 16.90 8.66 -9.41
C ILE A 390 15.69 8.53 -10.33
N ALA A 391 15.82 7.71 -11.37
CA ALA A 391 14.72 7.45 -12.28
C ALA A 391 13.81 6.32 -11.79
N LYS A 392 12.49 6.42 -12.09
CA LYS A 392 11.56 5.31 -11.91
C LYS A 392 12.04 4.10 -12.71
N GLY A 393 11.98 2.92 -12.10
CA GLY A 393 12.43 1.67 -12.70
C GLY A 393 13.90 1.33 -12.42
N GLU A 394 14.68 2.18 -11.74
CA GLU A 394 16.03 1.81 -11.32
C GLU A 394 15.99 0.71 -10.24
N LYS A 395 16.86 -0.28 -10.36
CA LYS A 395 16.94 -1.44 -9.45
C LYS A 395 17.40 -1.02 -8.06
N LEU A 396 16.73 -1.48 -7.03
CA LEU A 396 17.07 -1.23 -5.63
C LEU A 396 18.09 -2.24 -5.07
N PRO A 397 18.99 -1.87 -4.17
CA PRO A 397 19.23 -0.50 -3.71
C PRO A 397 19.95 0.32 -4.77
N VAL A 398 19.67 1.61 -4.80
CA VAL A 398 20.33 2.54 -5.74
C VAL A 398 20.85 3.76 -4.99
N SER A 399 21.99 4.27 -5.43
CA SER A 399 22.55 5.54 -5.01
C SER A 399 23.05 6.30 -6.23
N ARG A 400 22.68 7.59 -6.33
CA ARG A 400 23.07 8.47 -7.43
C ARG A 400 23.55 9.78 -6.88
N THR A 401 24.66 10.27 -7.42
CA THR A 401 25.25 11.56 -7.07
C THR A 401 25.28 12.45 -8.31
N ARG A 402 24.88 13.70 -8.13
CA ARG A 402 25.07 14.77 -9.11
C ARG A 402 25.73 15.98 -8.45
N THR A 403 26.51 16.73 -9.22
CA THR A 403 27.12 17.98 -8.76
C THR A 403 26.32 19.14 -9.34
N TYR A 404 25.93 20.05 -8.47
CA TYR A 404 25.30 21.33 -8.78
C TYR A 404 26.23 22.46 -8.32
N TYR A 405 25.91 23.68 -8.71
CA TYR A 405 26.75 24.84 -8.42
C TYR A 405 25.90 25.97 -7.84
N THR A 406 26.51 26.78 -6.97
CA THR A 406 25.84 27.99 -6.46
C THR A 406 25.66 28.99 -7.59
N ALA A 407 24.47 29.62 -7.68
CA ALA A 407 24.13 30.53 -8.79
C ALA A 407 24.72 31.94 -8.62
N GLU A 408 24.92 32.40 -7.37
CA GLU A 408 25.30 33.78 -7.09
C GLU A 408 26.58 33.89 -6.25
N PRO A 409 27.37 35.00 -6.45
CA PRO A 409 28.44 35.32 -5.52
C PRO A 409 27.87 35.62 -4.12
N ASP A 410 28.62 35.22 -3.09
CA ASP A 410 28.24 35.38 -1.66
C ASP A 410 26.88 34.76 -1.31
N GLN A 411 26.46 33.72 -2.04
CA GLN A 411 25.28 32.95 -1.69
C GLN A 411 25.45 32.37 -0.26
N ARG A 412 24.53 32.74 0.65
CA ARG A 412 24.60 32.41 2.07
C ARG A 412 23.78 31.21 2.46
N ILE A 413 22.81 30.86 1.63
CA ILE A 413 21.85 29.79 1.88
C ILE A 413 21.67 29.00 0.58
N LEU A 414 21.68 27.68 0.69
CA LEU A 414 21.25 26.78 -0.35
C LEU A 414 19.92 26.15 0.09
N THR A 415 18.86 26.32 -0.67
CA THR A 415 17.61 25.59 -0.47
C THR A 415 17.80 24.19 -1.04
N CYS A 416 17.77 23.20 -0.13
CA CYS A 416 17.91 21.78 -0.45
C CYS A 416 16.52 21.16 -0.54
N GLU A 417 16.07 20.87 -1.75
CA GLU A 417 14.75 20.33 -1.99
C GLU A 417 14.83 18.90 -2.48
N VAL A 418 13.87 18.09 -2.09
CA VAL A 418 13.66 16.74 -2.60
C VAL A 418 12.29 16.69 -3.24
N THR A 419 12.26 16.30 -4.52
CA THR A 419 11.03 16.19 -5.30
C THR A 419 10.71 14.72 -5.61
N GLN A 420 9.44 14.44 -5.82
CA GLN A 420 8.93 13.15 -6.27
C GLN A 420 7.89 13.35 -7.37
N SER A 421 7.95 12.51 -8.41
CA SER A 421 6.96 12.52 -9.50
C SER A 421 6.68 11.11 -10.03
N ALA A 422 5.51 10.91 -10.63
CA ALA A 422 5.13 9.65 -11.25
C ALA A 422 5.72 9.47 -12.66
N VAL A 423 6.02 10.58 -13.32
CA VAL A 423 6.60 10.68 -14.68
C VAL A 423 7.90 11.45 -14.63
N ALA A 424 8.74 11.31 -15.66
CA ALA A 424 9.91 12.17 -15.82
C ALA A 424 9.42 13.59 -16.14
N GLU A 425 9.55 14.48 -15.15
CA GLU A 425 8.99 15.83 -15.20
C GLU A 425 10.09 16.85 -14.88
N SER A 426 10.22 17.84 -15.73
CA SER A 426 11.16 18.96 -15.55
C SER A 426 10.49 20.22 -14.99
N ASP A 427 9.16 20.37 -15.18
CA ASP A 427 8.42 21.52 -14.65
C ASP A 427 8.29 21.43 -13.11
N PRO A 428 8.85 22.40 -12.35
CA PRO A 428 8.80 22.42 -10.90
C PRO A 428 7.38 22.48 -10.33
N SER A 429 6.41 22.97 -11.08
CA SER A 429 5.01 23.08 -10.65
C SER A 429 4.26 21.74 -10.70
N MET A 430 4.79 20.76 -11.44
CA MET A 430 4.19 19.46 -11.68
C MET A 430 4.77 18.34 -10.79
N VAL A 431 5.70 18.67 -9.90
CA VAL A 431 6.32 17.72 -8.98
C VAL A 431 5.87 17.93 -7.54
N LEU A 432 5.82 16.84 -6.78
CA LEU A 432 5.57 16.91 -5.35
C LEU A 432 6.89 17.23 -4.62
N ARG A 433 6.95 18.33 -3.88
CA ARG A 433 8.06 18.59 -2.94
C ARG A 433 7.84 17.75 -1.70
N VAL A 434 8.75 16.82 -1.44
CA VAL A 434 8.67 15.90 -0.30
C VAL A 434 9.52 16.33 0.88
N ALA A 435 10.51 17.20 0.64
CA ALA A 435 11.27 17.87 1.69
C ALA A 435 11.89 19.18 1.16
N GLU A 436 12.07 20.14 2.08
CA GLU A 436 12.76 21.40 1.85
C GLU A 436 13.52 21.76 3.15
N VAL A 437 14.83 21.98 3.04
CA VAL A 437 15.69 22.37 4.17
C VAL A 437 16.73 23.35 3.70
N GLU A 438 17.00 24.38 4.50
CA GLU A 438 18.05 25.35 4.22
C GLU A 438 19.42 24.87 4.72
N MET A 439 20.43 24.90 3.86
CA MET A 439 21.82 24.67 4.21
C MET A 439 22.59 26.00 4.21
N PRO A 440 23.13 26.45 5.36
CA PRO A 440 23.93 27.66 5.42
C PRO A 440 25.29 27.46 4.73
N LEU A 441 25.67 28.41 3.88
CA LEU A 441 26.94 28.44 3.16
C LEU A 441 27.89 29.50 3.76
N PRO A 442 29.21 29.29 3.68
CA PRO A 442 30.19 30.26 4.11
C PRO A 442 30.12 31.57 3.30
N PRO A 443 30.34 32.72 3.97
CA PRO A 443 30.35 34.03 3.32
C PRO A 443 31.53 34.26 2.41
N GLY A 444 31.38 35.20 1.48
CA GLY A 444 32.48 35.74 0.65
C GLY A 444 33.01 34.80 -0.42
N ARG A 445 32.24 33.76 -0.79
CA ARG A 445 32.64 32.84 -1.87
C ARG A 445 32.11 33.33 -3.21
N PRO A 446 32.86 33.10 -4.32
CA PRO A 446 32.35 33.37 -5.66
C PRO A 446 31.13 32.46 -5.98
N ALA A 447 30.43 32.74 -7.08
CA ALA A 447 29.49 31.82 -7.69
C ALA A 447 30.19 30.50 -8.10
N ASP A 448 29.46 29.57 -8.63
CA ASP A 448 29.94 28.27 -9.13
C ASP A 448 30.66 27.40 -8.07
N GLN A 449 30.23 27.50 -6.82
CA GLN A 449 30.75 26.60 -5.78
C GLN A 449 30.07 25.23 -5.89
N PRO A 450 30.84 24.13 -5.96
CA PRO A 450 30.28 22.82 -6.18
C PRO A 450 29.58 22.25 -4.92
N VAL A 451 28.39 21.72 -5.13
CA VAL A 451 27.58 21.02 -4.15
C VAL A 451 27.24 19.63 -4.69
N GLU A 452 27.68 18.60 -4.01
CA GLU A 452 27.24 17.23 -4.31
C GLU A 452 25.88 16.96 -3.71
N VAL A 453 24.97 16.41 -4.52
CA VAL A 453 23.66 15.93 -4.10
C VAL A 453 23.61 14.43 -4.35
N THR A 454 23.52 13.65 -3.28
CA THR A 454 23.44 12.18 -3.33
C THR A 454 22.06 11.72 -2.85
N PHE A 455 21.35 11.03 -3.71
CA PHE A 455 20.11 10.35 -3.36
C PHE A 455 20.37 8.85 -3.26
N SER A 456 19.88 8.24 -2.17
CA SER A 456 20.00 6.80 -1.92
C SER A 456 18.62 6.23 -1.61
N TYR A 457 18.29 5.12 -2.26
CA TYR A 457 17.02 4.41 -2.06
C TYR A 457 17.33 2.96 -1.71
N ASP A 458 16.95 2.54 -0.51
CA ASP A 458 17.31 1.24 0.04
C ASP A 458 16.35 0.10 -0.37
N LEU A 459 16.63 -1.11 0.11
CA LEU A 459 15.82 -2.30 -0.17
C LEU A 459 14.42 -2.28 0.48
N ASP A 460 14.23 -1.47 1.50
CA ASP A 460 12.92 -1.27 2.16
C ASP A 460 12.12 -0.15 1.49
N GLY A 461 12.71 0.47 0.44
CA GLY A 461 12.08 1.54 -0.30
C GLY A 461 12.05 2.85 0.50
N VAL A 462 13.07 3.09 1.31
CA VAL A 462 13.27 4.34 2.04
C VAL A 462 14.30 5.20 1.32
N MET A 463 13.96 6.45 1.08
CA MET A 463 14.78 7.40 0.38
C MET A 463 15.51 8.32 1.35
N ARG A 464 16.80 8.57 1.10
CA ARG A 464 17.65 9.55 1.78
C ARG A 464 18.26 10.50 0.78
N ALA A 465 18.35 11.77 1.16
CA ALA A 465 19.05 12.80 0.39
C ALA A 465 20.19 13.38 1.24
N GLU A 466 21.36 13.49 0.65
CA GLU A 466 22.52 14.16 1.22
C GLU A 466 22.94 15.29 0.28
N PHE A 467 23.06 16.50 0.83
CA PHE A 467 23.60 17.67 0.17
C PHE A 467 24.92 18.02 0.84
N LYS A 468 25.99 18.12 0.06
CA LYS A 468 27.33 18.36 0.59
C LYS A 468 28.04 19.50 -0.14
N ASP A 469 28.30 20.59 0.59
CA ASP A 469 29.17 21.64 0.07
C ASP A 469 30.61 21.13 0.00
N LEU A 470 31.17 21.02 -1.19
CA LEU A 470 32.53 20.49 -1.41
C LEU A 470 33.61 21.44 -0.90
N GLY A 471 33.33 22.76 -0.82
CA GLY A 471 34.28 23.74 -0.30
C GLY A 471 34.54 23.61 1.20
N THR A 472 33.52 23.21 1.98
CA THR A 472 33.67 23.00 3.43
C THR A 472 33.73 21.52 3.82
N GLY A 473 33.29 20.64 2.94
CA GLY A 473 33.12 19.22 3.21
C GLY A 473 31.94 18.90 4.15
N ARG A 474 31.10 19.88 4.49
CA ARG A 474 29.97 19.70 5.41
C ARG A 474 28.76 19.09 4.67
N PRO A 475 28.25 17.93 5.10
CA PRO A 475 27.01 17.39 4.59
C PRO A 475 25.79 17.92 5.36
N LEU A 476 24.68 18.05 4.65
CA LEU A 476 23.33 18.12 5.20
C LEU A 476 22.59 16.87 4.77
N VAL A 477 22.18 16.04 5.72
CA VAL A 477 21.40 14.83 5.44
C VAL A 477 19.94 15.12 5.74
N ILE A 478 19.10 14.92 4.73
CA ILE A 478 17.64 15.00 4.84
C ILE A 478 17.12 13.58 4.97
N GLU A 479 16.63 13.22 6.15
CA GLU A 479 15.78 12.04 6.33
C GLU A 479 14.34 12.48 6.04
N LEU A 480 13.73 11.87 5.04
CA LEU A 480 12.35 12.17 4.66
C LEU A 480 11.42 11.55 5.70
N LYS A 481 11.02 12.33 6.71
CA LYS A 481 10.09 11.90 7.76
C LYS A 481 8.67 12.25 7.37
N SER A 482 7.73 11.31 7.61
CA SER A 482 6.31 11.58 7.38
C SER A 482 5.80 12.72 8.28
N GLU A 483 4.99 13.62 7.72
CA GLU A 483 4.23 14.57 8.50
C GLU A 483 3.31 13.80 9.47
N GLY A 484 3.39 14.08 10.76
CA GLY A 484 2.64 13.37 11.80
C GLY A 484 3.49 12.71 12.88
N SER A 485 4.83 12.70 12.74
CA SER A 485 5.76 12.29 13.80
C SER A 485 5.99 13.38 14.86
N GLY A 486 5.33 14.56 14.75
CA GLY A 486 5.49 15.73 15.59
C GLY A 486 4.74 15.73 16.93
N ARG A 487 4.86 16.82 17.69
CA ARG A 487 4.21 17.05 19.00
C ARG A 487 2.69 16.87 18.89
N GLY A 488 2.14 15.87 19.59
CA GLY A 488 0.70 15.56 19.64
C GLY A 488 0.32 14.16 19.15
N SER A 489 1.28 13.35 18.70
CA SER A 489 1.02 11.96 18.29
C SER A 489 0.53 11.11 19.48
N LEU A 490 -0.37 10.18 19.18
CA LEU A 490 -0.91 9.26 20.16
C LEU A 490 0.19 8.36 20.74
N ASN A 491 0.25 8.26 22.07
CA ASN A 491 1.12 7.27 22.70
C ASN A 491 0.42 5.90 22.65
N VAL A 492 0.67 5.18 21.58
CA VAL A 492 0.03 3.88 21.28
C VAL A 492 0.24 2.87 22.41
N SER A 493 1.39 2.89 23.11
CA SER A 493 1.69 1.93 24.19
C SER A 493 0.82 2.11 25.44
N ARG A 494 0.15 3.26 25.60
CA ARG A 494 -0.74 3.57 26.73
C ARG A 494 -2.21 3.32 26.45
N ILE A 495 -2.55 2.94 25.23
CA ILE A 495 -3.94 2.63 24.84
C ILE A 495 -4.21 1.17 25.20
N ARG A 496 -5.31 0.90 25.90
CA ARG A 496 -5.78 -0.46 26.13
C ARG A 496 -6.38 -1.01 24.82
N LEU A 497 -6.00 -2.23 24.45
CA LEU A 497 -6.52 -2.94 23.28
C LEU A 497 -7.48 -4.03 23.80
N ASP A 498 -8.74 -3.86 23.53
CA ASP A 498 -9.79 -4.85 23.83
C ASP A 498 -10.07 -5.70 22.60
#